data_83e037fba6684c236776842d0dc677c7
#
_entry.id   83e037fba6684c236776842d0dc677c7
#
_cell.length_a   1.000
_cell.length_b   1.000
_cell.length_c   1.000
_cell.angle_alpha   90.00
_cell.angle_beta   90.00
_cell.angle_gamma   90.00
#
_symmetry.space_group_name_H-M   'P 1'
#
loop_
_entity.id
_entity.type
_entity.pdbx_description
1 polymer ?
#
loop_
_entity_poly.entity_id
_entity_poly.type
_entity_poly.pdbx_seq_one_letter_code
_entity_poly.pdbx_strand_id
1 'polypeptide(L)'
;MEPIIVLGVTTLIAWLMRFFRFFHWMTLPIALSCGLALMFTVTGISHFTPLKQDLVRIIPAIFPYPAALVALTGVLELLAAIGLLIPKTRFWAASCLMLLLIVMFPANINAALEHLTLMGEVAPSLWTRLPEQLFYIAVLAFVAFSSHGLKSVSKAID
;
A
#
# COMPACT_ATOMS: atom_id res chain seq x y z
N MET A 1 -4.42 0.88 14.10
CA MET A 1 -4.01 -0.49 13.71
C MET A 1 -2.81 -0.37 12.80
N GLU A 2 -1.79 -1.16 13.06
CA GLU A 2 -0.57 -1.15 12.25
C GLU A 2 -0.88 -1.71 10.86
N PRO A 3 -0.58 -1.01 9.76
CA PRO A 3 -0.87 -1.46 8.39
C PRO A 3 -0.24 -2.83 8.08
N ILE A 4 0.91 -3.12 8.67
CA ILE A 4 1.62 -4.40 8.51
C ILE A 4 0.82 -5.59 9.05
N ILE A 5 0.04 -5.39 10.13
CA ILE A 5 -0.83 -6.43 10.69
C ILE A 5 -1.97 -6.73 9.72
N VAL A 6 -2.58 -5.69 9.17
CA VAL A 6 -3.65 -5.84 8.16
C VAL A 6 -3.13 -6.61 6.95
N LEU A 7 -1.97 -6.24 6.43
CA LEU A 7 -1.32 -6.93 5.31
C LEU A 7 -1.06 -8.41 5.66
N GLY A 8 -0.41 -8.67 6.79
CA GLY A 8 -0.01 -10.02 7.20
C GLY A 8 -1.19 -10.95 7.44
N VAL A 9 -2.16 -10.51 8.24
CA VAL A 9 -3.36 -11.31 8.58
C VAL A 9 -4.19 -11.58 7.34
N THR A 10 -4.44 -10.57 6.50
CA THR A 10 -5.25 -10.75 5.28
C THR A 10 -4.56 -11.67 4.28
N THR A 11 -3.25 -11.51 4.09
CA THR A 11 -2.47 -12.37 3.21
C THR A 11 -2.48 -13.81 3.70
N LEU A 12 -2.30 -14.03 5.00
CA LEU A 12 -2.33 -15.37 5.60
C LEU A 12 -3.70 -16.03 5.41
N ILE A 13 -4.78 -15.33 5.72
CA ILE A 13 -6.15 -15.85 5.53
C ILE A 13 -6.37 -16.19 4.05
N ALA A 14 -6.07 -15.28 3.13
CA ALA A 14 -6.24 -15.50 1.71
C ALA A 14 -5.38 -16.69 1.21
N TRP A 15 -4.15 -16.82 1.70
CA TRP A 15 -3.28 -17.93 1.34
C TRP A 15 -3.75 -19.28 1.91
N LEU A 16 -4.27 -19.30 3.14
CA LEU A 16 -4.86 -20.50 3.74
C LEU A 16 -6.12 -20.96 3.02
N MET A 17 -6.88 -20.06 2.41
CA MET A 17 -8.05 -20.43 1.61
C MET A 17 -7.71 -21.38 0.45
N ARG A 18 -6.47 -21.40 -0.04
CA ARG A 18 -6.03 -22.33 -1.09
C ARG A 18 -6.23 -23.82 -0.73
N PHE A 19 -6.28 -24.16 0.56
CA PHE A 19 -6.52 -25.54 1.00
C PHE A 19 -7.99 -25.96 0.84
N PHE A 20 -8.90 -25.03 0.63
CA PHE A 20 -10.28 -25.34 0.28
C PHE A 20 -10.40 -25.64 -1.23
N ARG A 21 -11.12 -26.68 -1.59
CA ARG A 21 -11.26 -27.20 -2.96
C ARG A 21 -11.64 -26.14 -4.02
N PHE A 22 -12.37 -25.09 -3.60
CA PHE A 22 -12.81 -24.02 -4.50
C PHE A 22 -11.78 -22.91 -4.73
N PHE A 23 -10.73 -22.82 -3.90
CA PHE A 23 -9.75 -21.71 -3.91
C PHE A 23 -8.32 -22.16 -4.24
N HIS A 24 -8.14 -23.31 -4.92
CA HIS A 24 -6.82 -23.84 -5.31
C HIS A 24 -6.01 -22.87 -6.21
N TRP A 25 -6.69 -21.92 -6.87
CA TRP A 25 -6.07 -20.86 -7.69
C TRP A 25 -5.44 -19.73 -6.86
N MET A 26 -5.64 -19.70 -5.55
CA MET A 26 -5.09 -18.69 -4.65
C MET A 26 -3.57 -18.89 -4.47
N THR A 27 -2.81 -18.30 -5.38
CA THR A 27 -1.33 -18.30 -5.31
C THR A 27 -0.84 -17.24 -4.34
N LEU A 28 0.43 -17.32 -3.88
CA LEU A 28 1.02 -16.33 -2.99
C LEU A 28 0.94 -14.90 -3.56
N PRO A 29 1.24 -14.62 -4.85
CA PRO A 29 1.08 -13.26 -5.39
C PRO A 29 -0.36 -12.75 -5.34
N ILE A 30 -1.36 -13.63 -5.51
CA ILE A 30 -2.77 -13.26 -5.41
C ILE A 30 -3.14 -12.96 -3.95
N ALA A 31 -2.71 -13.79 -3.02
CA ALA A 31 -2.94 -13.57 -1.59
C ALA A 31 -2.30 -12.26 -1.10
N LEU A 32 -1.07 -11.97 -1.52
CA LEU A 32 -0.40 -10.69 -1.26
C LEU A 32 -1.15 -9.51 -1.88
N SER A 33 -1.67 -9.68 -3.09
CA SER A 33 -2.49 -8.62 -3.73
C SER A 33 -3.74 -8.31 -2.92
N CYS A 34 -4.40 -9.33 -2.36
CA CYS A 34 -5.57 -9.14 -1.48
C CYS A 34 -5.18 -8.43 -0.17
N GLY A 35 -4.06 -8.83 0.45
CA GLY A 35 -3.55 -8.20 1.65
C GLY A 35 -3.19 -6.72 1.44
N LEU A 36 -2.45 -6.43 0.37
CA LEU A 36 -2.11 -5.06 -0.02
C LEU A 36 -3.36 -4.24 -0.35
N ALA A 37 -4.31 -4.82 -1.09
CA ALA A 37 -5.55 -4.12 -1.45
C ALA A 37 -6.34 -3.72 -0.20
N LEU A 38 -6.50 -4.61 0.78
CA LEU A 38 -7.18 -4.28 2.03
C LEU A 38 -6.40 -3.23 2.84
N MET A 39 -5.08 -3.40 2.95
CA MET A 39 -4.21 -2.44 3.65
C MET A 39 -4.36 -1.04 3.05
N PHE A 40 -4.18 -0.90 1.72
CA PHE A 40 -4.31 0.41 1.06
C PHE A 40 -5.74 0.95 1.02
N THR A 41 -6.75 0.10 1.11
CA THR A 41 -8.13 0.55 1.32
C THR A 41 -8.28 1.21 2.69
N VAL A 42 -7.77 0.58 3.75
CA VAL A 42 -7.84 1.12 5.12
C VAL A 42 -7.04 2.43 5.21
N THR A 43 -5.81 2.46 4.69
CA THR A 43 -4.99 3.67 4.70
C THR A 43 -5.59 4.76 3.82
N GLY A 44 -6.05 4.45 2.61
CA GLY A 44 -6.69 5.40 1.71
C GLY A 44 -7.96 6.03 2.29
N ILE A 45 -8.81 5.25 2.97
CA ILE A 45 -9.98 5.78 3.67
C ILE A 45 -9.56 6.74 4.79
N SER A 46 -8.46 6.49 5.50
CA SER A 46 -7.98 7.34 6.58
C SER A 46 -7.74 8.79 6.15
N HIS A 47 -7.39 9.02 4.87
CA HIS A 47 -7.22 10.35 4.27
C HIS A 47 -8.52 11.20 4.23
N PHE A 48 -9.68 10.55 4.42
CA PHE A 48 -11.01 11.20 4.39
C PHE A 48 -11.71 11.19 5.75
N THR A 49 -11.05 10.68 6.79
CA THR A 49 -11.52 10.65 8.18
C THR A 49 -11.00 11.84 8.98
N PRO A 50 -11.32 12.00 10.26
CA PRO A 50 -10.71 13.02 11.13
C PRO A 50 -9.18 12.99 11.15
N LEU A 51 -8.56 11.84 10.84
CA LEU A 51 -7.11 11.67 10.69
C LEU A 51 -6.49 12.55 9.60
N LYS A 52 -7.29 13.03 8.65
CA LYS A 52 -6.85 13.94 7.60
C LYS A 52 -6.10 15.16 8.14
N GLN A 53 -6.51 15.67 9.30
CA GLN A 53 -5.85 16.84 9.89
C GLN A 53 -4.41 16.53 10.30
N ASP A 54 -4.18 15.36 10.87
CA ASP A 54 -2.85 14.92 11.25
C ASP A 54 -1.99 14.63 10.00
N LEU A 55 -2.57 14.00 8.97
CA LEU A 55 -1.89 13.77 7.69
C LEU A 55 -1.50 15.07 6.97
N VAL A 56 -2.30 16.12 7.10
CA VAL A 56 -1.96 17.45 6.55
C VAL A 56 -0.77 18.06 7.29
N ARG A 57 -0.69 17.88 8.62
CA ARG A 57 0.40 18.43 9.43
C ARG A 57 1.76 17.82 9.13
N ILE A 58 1.81 16.54 8.74
CA ILE A 58 3.09 15.88 8.44
C ILE A 58 3.70 16.29 7.08
N ILE A 59 2.91 16.96 6.21
CA ILE A 59 3.45 17.42 4.93
C ILE A 59 4.39 18.59 5.17
N PRO A 60 5.64 18.53 4.64
CA PRO A 60 6.59 19.64 4.77
C PRO A 60 6.00 20.95 4.21
N ALA A 61 6.29 22.08 4.87
CA ALA A 61 5.76 23.40 4.50
C ALA A 61 6.16 23.88 3.08
N ILE A 62 7.16 23.27 2.48
CA ILE A 62 7.58 23.53 1.09
C ILE A 62 6.51 23.15 0.06
N PHE A 63 5.62 22.21 0.40
CA PHE A 63 4.60 21.75 -0.54
C PHE A 63 3.35 22.63 -0.46
N PRO A 64 2.88 23.19 -1.60
CA PRO A 64 1.63 23.95 -1.64
C PRO A 64 0.42 23.02 -1.51
N TYR A 65 -0.68 23.54 -0.95
CA TYR A 65 -1.98 22.85 -0.87
C TYR A 65 -1.94 21.47 -0.18
N PRO A 66 -1.41 21.34 1.05
CA PRO A 66 -1.23 20.03 1.69
C PRO A 66 -2.53 19.23 1.83
N ALA A 67 -3.67 19.89 2.07
CA ALA A 67 -4.96 19.21 2.14
C ALA A 67 -5.40 18.57 0.81
N ALA A 68 -5.03 19.18 -0.32
CA ALA A 68 -5.30 18.63 -1.64
C ALA A 68 -4.36 17.43 -1.94
N LEU A 69 -3.10 17.51 -1.52
CA LEU A 69 -2.15 16.41 -1.65
C LEU A 69 -2.60 15.19 -0.85
N VAL A 70 -3.06 15.38 0.41
CA VAL A 70 -3.62 14.30 1.23
C VAL A 70 -4.84 13.66 0.56
N ALA A 71 -5.75 14.46 0.02
CA ALA A 71 -6.93 13.92 -0.67
C ALA A 71 -6.54 13.17 -1.96
N LEU A 72 -5.60 13.70 -2.74
CA LEU A 72 -5.13 13.08 -3.97
C LEU A 72 -4.45 11.72 -3.70
N THR A 73 -3.56 11.67 -2.72
CA THR A 73 -2.88 10.42 -2.35
C THR A 73 -3.88 9.37 -1.86
N GLY A 74 -4.88 9.75 -1.04
CA GLY A 74 -5.95 8.84 -0.62
C GLY A 74 -6.77 8.29 -1.79
N VAL A 75 -7.13 9.13 -2.77
CA VAL A 75 -7.82 8.66 -3.99
C VAL A 75 -6.94 7.68 -4.77
N LEU A 76 -5.65 7.99 -4.95
CA LEU A 76 -4.72 7.12 -5.68
C LEU A 76 -4.54 5.77 -4.97
N GLU A 77 -4.45 5.75 -3.62
CA GLU A 77 -4.40 4.51 -2.84
C GLU A 77 -5.64 3.65 -3.07
N LEU A 78 -6.84 4.23 -3.01
CA LEU A 78 -8.10 3.51 -3.21
C LEU A 78 -8.23 2.96 -4.63
N LEU A 79 -7.90 3.74 -5.65
CA LEU A 79 -7.93 3.29 -7.04
C LEU A 79 -6.92 2.17 -7.28
N ALA A 80 -5.71 2.30 -6.73
CA ALA A 80 -4.69 1.28 -6.86
C ALA A 80 -5.03 0.02 -6.07
N ALA A 81 -5.68 0.12 -4.91
CA ALA A 81 -6.19 -1.03 -4.16
C ALA A 81 -7.17 -1.87 -5.00
N ILE A 82 -8.10 -1.22 -5.70
CA ILE A 82 -8.99 -1.89 -6.66
C ILE A 82 -8.18 -2.51 -7.81
N GLY A 83 -7.22 -1.77 -8.36
CA GLY A 83 -6.36 -2.23 -9.45
C GLY A 83 -5.50 -3.45 -9.11
N LEU A 84 -5.10 -3.63 -7.85
CA LEU A 84 -4.37 -4.82 -7.38
C LEU A 84 -5.20 -6.11 -7.49
N LEU A 85 -6.51 -6.02 -7.32
CA LEU A 85 -7.41 -7.18 -7.39
C LEU A 85 -7.68 -7.63 -8.84
N ILE A 86 -7.51 -6.74 -9.80
CA ILE A 86 -7.78 -7.01 -11.21
C ILE A 86 -6.48 -7.49 -11.90
N PRO A 87 -6.42 -8.71 -12.45
CA PRO A 87 -5.18 -9.26 -13.04
C PRO A 87 -4.57 -8.40 -14.15
N LYS A 88 -5.42 -7.71 -14.92
CA LYS A 88 -4.97 -6.88 -16.07
C LYS A 88 -4.27 -5.59 -15.63
N THR A 89 -4.69 -5.01 -14.50
CA THR A 89 -4.19 -3.72 -13.99
C THR A 89 -3.21 -3.89 -12.83
N ARG A 90 -3.06 -5.10 -12.26
CA ARG A 90 -2.25 -5.38 -11.07
C ARG A 90 -0.83 -4.85 -11.16
N PHE A 91 -0.15 -5.05 -12.28
CA PHE A 91 1.21 -4.54 -12.51
C PHE A 91 1.26 -3.00 -12.37
N TRP A 92 0.36 -2.31 -13.05
CA TRP A 92 0.31 -0.84 -13.03
C TRP A 92 -0.10 -0.29 -11.66
N ALA A 93 -1.05 -0.95 -11.00
CA ALA A 93 -1.48 -0.57 -9.64
C ALA A 93 -0.34 -0.73 -8.63
N ALA A 94 0.37 -1.85 -8.65
CA ALA A 94 1.51 -2.08 -7.78
C ALA A 94 2.64 -1.07 -8.05
N SER A 95 2.94 -0.77 -9.32
CA SER A 95 3.94 0.23 -9.70
C SER A 95 3.55 1.64 -9.25
N CYS A 96 2.27 2.01 -9.39
CA CYS A 96 1.75 3.28 -8.90
C CYS A 96 1.89 3.41 -7.37
N LEU A 97 1.56 2.35 -6.62
CA LEU A 97 1.70 2.36 -5.16
C LEU A 97 3.17 2.42 -4.72
N MET A 98 4.08 1.74 -5.40
CA MET A 98 5.52 1.89 -5.12
C MET A 98 5.98 3.33 -5.29
N LEU A 99 5.60 3.97 -6.40
CA LEU A 99 5.93 5.37 -6.65
C LEU A 99 5.30 6.28 -5.60
N LEU A 100 4.03 6.03 -5.26
CA LEU A 100 3.32 6.81 -4.25
C LEU A 100 4.00 6.74 -2.88
N LEU A 101 4.41 5.54 -2.43
CA LEU A 101 5.16 5.36 -1.19
C LEU A 101 6.46 6.17 -1.20
N ILE A 102 7.20 6.16 -2.32
CA ILE A 102 8.45 6.94 -2.46
C ILE A 102 8.16 8.44 -2.37
N VAL A 103 7.12 8.92 -3.08
CA VAL A 103 6.75 10.34 -3.09
C VAL A 103 6.23 10.81 -1.73
N MET A 104 5.57 9.94 -0.96
CA MET A 104 5.06 10.27 0.38
C MET A 104 6.15 10.18 1.47
N PHE A 105 7.32 9.64 1.16
CA PHE A 105 8.38 9.45 2.16
C PHE A 105 8.87 10.76 2.81
N PRO A 106 9.01 11.90 2.11
CA PRO A 106 9.34 13.18 2.74
C PRO A 106 8.38 13.59 3.86
N ALA A 107 7.08 13.28 3.75
CA ALA A 107 6.12 13.54 4.82
C ALA A 107 6.37 12.66 6.05
N ASN A 108 6.73 11.38 5.84
CA ASN A 108 7.11 10.49 6.93
C ASN A 108 8.40 10.92 7.62
N ILE A 109 9.38 11.44 6.87
CA ILE A 109 10.61 12.03 7.44
C ILE A 109 10.26 13.24 8.29
N ASN A 110 9.45 14.15 7.77
CA ASN A 110 9.03 15.36 8.49
C ASN A 110 8.30 15.02 9.80
N ALA A 111 7.36 14.06 9.76
CA ALA A 111 6.65 13.60 10.94
C ALA A 111 7.59 13.08 12.05
N ALA A 112 8.62 12.32 11.65
CA ALA A 112 9.58 11.74 12.59
C ALA A 112 10.56 12.78 13.15
N LEU A 113 11.01 13.74 12.34
CA LEU A 113 11.96 14.79 12.76
C LEU A 113 11.29 15.82 13.68
N GLU A 114 10.06 16.20 13.39
CA GLU A 114 9.28 17.16 14.17
C GLU A 114 8.55 16.53 15.36
N HIS A 115 8.73 15.23 15.59
CA HIS A 115 8.04 14.47 16.65
C HIS A 115 6.53 14.70 16.67
N LEU A 116 5.92 14.81 15.48
CA LEU A 116 4.51 15.09 15.34
C LEU A 116 3.65 13.93 15.88
N THR A 117 2.48 14.27 16.41
CA THR A 117 1.53 13.26 16.87
C THR A 117 0.56 12.88 15.75
N LEU A 118 0.32 11.58 15.62
CA LEU A 118 -0.67 10.99 14.74
C LEU A 118 -1.63 10.18 15.59
N MET A 119 -2.92 10.48 15.57
CA MET A 119 -3.93 9.82 16.41
C MET A 119 -3.64 9.88 17.91
N GLY A 120 -2.97 10.93 18.39
CA GLY A 120 -2.59 11.09 19.79
C GLY A 120 -1.30 10.36 20.20
N GLU A 121 -0.70 9.58 19.32
CA GLU A 121 0.58 8.90 19.51
C GLU A 121 1.70 9.62 18.76
N VAL A 122 2.90 9.63 19.32
CA VAL A 122 4.08 10.20 18.64
C VAL A 122 4.39 9.38 17.38
N ALA A 123 4.64 10.07 16.27
CA ALA A 123 5.00 9.42 15.01
C ALA A 123 6.19 8.47 15.22
N PRO A 124 6.13 7.24 14.68
CA PRO A 124 7.23 6.29 14.78
C PRO A 124 8.53 6.86 14.23
N SER A 125 9.65 6.45 14.83
CA SER A 125 10.97 6.90 14.40
C SER A 125 11.29 6.48 12.96
N LEU A 126 12.25 7.17 12.32
CA LEU A 126 12.71 6.80 10.97
C LEU A 126 13.27 5.37 10.92
N TRP A 127 13.86 4.89 12.02
CA TRP A 127 14.39 3.52 12.11
C TRP A 127 13.32 2.43 12.03
N THR A 128 12.08 2.74 12.37
CA THR A 128 10.92 1.84 12.19
C THR A 128 10.23 2.08 10.86
N ARG A 129 10.03 3.34 10.47
CA ARG A 129 9.33 3.72 9.23
C ARG A 129 10.05 3.28 7.97
N LEU A 130 11.39 3.45 7.92
CA LEU A 130 12.16 3.11 6.73
C LEU A 130 12.13 1.60 6.41
N PRO A 131 12.39 0.68 7.36
CA PRO A 131 12.25 -0.75 7.11
C PRO A 131 10.82 -1.15 6.69
N GLU A 132 9.79 -0.60 7.33
CA GLU A 132 8.40 -0.86 6.94
C GLU A 132 8.12 -0.45 5.50
N GLN A 133 8.55 0.73 5.11
CA GLN A 133 8.35 1.22 3.75
C GLN A 133 9.10 0.39 2.73
N LEU A 134 10.36 0.02 3.00
CA LEU A 134 11.14 -0.87 2.13
C LEU A 134 10.47 -2.24 1.99
N PHE A 135 9.90 -2.75 3.08
CA PHE A 135 9.14 -3.99 3.06
C PHE A 135 7.91 -3.90 2.15
N TYR A 136 7.10 -2.84 2.26
CA TYR A 136 5.93 -2.65 1.40
C TYR A 136 6.34 -2.51 -0.07
N ILE A 137 7.40 -1.77 -0.37
CA ILE A 137 7.93 -1.63 -1.73
C ILE A 137 8.39 -2.99 -2.27
N ALA A 138 9.09 -3.80 -1.48
CA ALA A 138 9.54 -5.12 -1.88
C ALA A 138 8.36 -6.07 -2.19
N VAL A 139 7.32 -6.07 -1.35
CA VAL A 139 6.11 -6.87 -1.55
C VAL A 139 5.36 -6.43 -2.82
N LEU A 140 5.21 -5.11 -3.03
CA LEU A 140 4.60 -4.55 -4.24
C LEU A 140 5.40 -4.92 -5.50
N ALA A 141 6.74 -4.84 -5.44
CA ALA A 141 7.61 -5.25 -6.53
C ALA A 141 7.42 -6.74 -6.87
N PHE A 142 7.41 -7.60 -5.85
CA PHE A 142 7.17 -9.02 -6.05
C PHE A 142 5.82 -9.28 -6.73
N VAL A 143 4.75 -8.63 -6.30
CA VAL A 143 3.41 -8.74 -6.91
C VAL A 143 3.41 -8.24 -8.35
N ALA A 144 4.07 -7.11 -8.64
CA ALA A 144 4.17 -6.54 -9.99
C ALA A 144 4.88 -7.51 -10.94
N PHE A 145 6.07 -7.99 -10.58
CA PHE A 145 6.86 -8.87 -11.45
C PHE A 145 6.22 -10.25 -11.62
N SER A 146 5.63 -10.83 -10.58
CA SER A 146 4.88 -12.09 -10.69
C SER A 146 3.69 -11.98 -11.64
N SER A 147 3.07 -10.82 -11.72
CA SER A 147 1.94 -10.56 -12.62
C SER A 147 2.36 -10.37 -14.08
N HIS A 148 3.59 -9.92 -14.31
CA HIS A 148 4.12 -9.70 -15.66
C HIS A 148 4.60 -11.02 -16.31
N GLY A 149 5.24 -11.89 -15.54
CA GLY A 149 5.75 -13.17 -16.01
C GLY A 149 4.67 -14.12 -16.54
N LEU A 150 3.50 -14.11 -15.90
CA LEU A 150 2.35 -14.93 -16.35
C LEU A 150 1.81 -14.51 -17.73
N LYS A 151 1.88 -13.22 -18.08
CA LYS A 151 1.43 -12.71 -19.38
C LYS A 151 2.40 -13.05 -20.52
N SER A 152 3.70 -13.09 -20.25
CA SER A 152 4.70 -13.41 -21.27
C SER A 152 4.66 -14.87 -21.67
N VAL A 153 4.38 -15.78 -20.74
CA VAL A 153 4.24 -17.21 -21.00
C VAL A 153 2.97 -17.52 -21.81
N SER A 154 1.84 -16.91 -21.47
CA SER A 154 0.59 -17.09 -22.26
C SER A 154 0.73 -16.62 -23.70
N LYS A 155 1.44 -15.51 -23.94
CA LYS A 155 1.63 -14.95 -25.29
C LYS A 155 2.67 -15.71 -26.14
N ALA A 156 3.45 -16.60 -25.55
CA ALA A 156 4.43 -17.43 -26.24
C ALA A 156 3.86 -18.80 -26.66
N ILE A 157 2.65 -19.13 -26.18
CA ILE A 157 1.96 -20.43 -26.46
C ILE A 157 0.85 -20.24 -27.50
N ASP A 158 0.38 -19.01 -27.74
CA ASP A 158 -0.56 -18.63 -28.82
C ASP A 158 0.21 -18.22 -30.09
#